data_3530dffebbf502c264c124f001740fa3
#
_entry.id   3530dffebbf502c264c124f001740fa3
#
_cell.length_a   1.000
_cell.length_b   1.000
_cell.length_c   1.000
_cell.angle_alpha   90.00
_cell.angle_beta   90.00
_cell.angle_gamma   90.00
#
_symmetry.space_group_name_H-M   'P 1'
#
loop_
_entity.id
_entity.type
_entity.pdbx_description
1 polymer ?
#
loop_
_entity_poly.entity_id
_entity_poly.type
_entity_poly.pdbx_seq_one_letter_code
_entity_poly.pdbx_strand_id
1 'polypeptide(L)'
;MNAKVFDAIVIGGRSVGLTLSKVMLLRPDDVVNSEFDETVHTWRLKTRAGDSYDASVVISYGQAPSPAGMVPYLGVAVHGLPNRFFITGPDVRGQQQYIAQCLNAMARTDSTRIEVRHSTQRTYTVRYRPGSAVNWRRVRRKIRSAFDLSSRVSIEEEVYDGPAAVQIGDDIRDARVRLTGHLDPIDGRYHWQGTVFDALPDDVPPQRVRLAVGERTAEARIAERTPWGTYSVVGVGEPPFTLDDVEFDVPVLS
;
A
#
# COMPACT_ATOMS: atom_id res chain seq x y z
N MET A 1 -3.07 25.94 10.05
CA MET A 1 -4.46 25.70 9.62
C MET A 1 -4.67 24.21 9.59
N ASN A 2 -5.61 23.67 10.37
CA ASN A 2 -5.88 22.22 10.35
C ASN A 2 -6.55 21.86 9.01
N ALA A 3 -5.97 20.94 8.26
CA ALA A 3 -6.58 20.40 7.05
C ALA A 3 -7.90 19.69 7.41
N LYS A 4 -8.93 19.89 6.59
CA LYS A 4 -10.21 19.18 6.75
C LYS A 4 -10.06 17.77 6.21
N VAL A 5 -10.38 16.77 7.01
CA VAL A 5 -10.25 15.35 6.67
C VAL A 5 -11.56 14.79 6.10
N PHE A 6 -11.49 14.05 5.01
CA PHE A 6 -12.60 13.41 4.30
C PHE A 6 -12.33 11.91 4.07
N ASP A 7 -13.40 11.12 3.98
CA ASP A 7 -13.27 9.71 3.57
C ASP A 7 -12.88 9.62 2.10
N ALA A 8 -13.47 10.48 1.27
CA ALA A 8 -13.08 10.60 -0.14
C ALA A 8 -13.22 12.03 -0.66
N ILE A 9 -12.35 12.35 -1.64
CA ILE A 9 -12.51 13.52 -2.51
C ILE A 9 -12.80 13.04 -3.93
N VAL A 10 -13.88 13.56 -4.53
CA VAL A 10 -14.25 13.30 -5.91
C VAL A 10 -13.96 14.53 -6.76
N ILE A 11 -13.18 14.36 -7.81
CA ILE A 11 -12.74 15.43 -8.70
C ILE A 11 -13.42 15.26 -10.06
N GLY A 12 -14.10 16.29 -10.50
CA GLY A 12 -14.70 16.37 -11.86
C GLY A 12 -15.94 15.52 -12.08
N GLY A 13 -16.54 14.99 -11.03
CA GLY A 13 -17.70 14.12 -11.12
C GLY A 13 -18.75 14.35 -10.06
N ARG A 14 -19.77 13.50 -10.06
CA ARG A 14 -20.78 13.44 -8.99
C ARG A 14 -20.42 12.32 -8.03
N SER A 15 -20.81 12.49 -6.76
CA SER A 15 -20.73 11.41 -5.78
C SER A 15 -21.49 10.20 -6.31
N VAL A 16 -20.83 9.09 -6.41
CA VAL A 16 -21.39 7.88 -7.00
C VAL A 16 -21.50 6.85 -5.92
N GLY A 17 -22.73 6.52 -5.50
CA GLY A 17 -23.12 5.24 -4.88
C GLY A 17 -22.11 4.57 -3.93
N LEU A 18 -21.14 5.34 -3.40
CA LEU A 18 -20.14 4.88 -2.45
C LEU A 18 -20.74 5.05 -1.07
N THR A 19 -20.68 4.02 -0.27
CA THR A 19 -21.09 4.02 1.14
C THR A 19 -20.03 4.74 1.99
N LEU A 20 -19.73 5.98 1.63
CA LEU A 20 -18.78 6.85 2.33
C LEU A 20 -19.54 7.98 3.00
N SER A 21 -19.22 8.28 4.26
CA SER A 21 -19.99 9.21 5.08
C SER A 21 -19.59 10.67 4.83
N LYS A 22 -18.33 10.93 4.53
CA LYS A 22 -17.79 12.27 4.36
C LYS A 22 -17.08 12.43 3.02
N VAL A 23 -17.83 12.87 2.02
CA VAL A 23 -17.33 13.06 0.66
C VAL A 23 -17.28 14.55 0.30
N MET A 24 -16.13 14.97 -0.25
CA MET A 24 -15.93 16.31 -0.81
C MET A 24 -15.95 16.26 -2.34
N LEU A 25 -16.59 17.22 -2.97
CA LEU A 25 -16.59 17.38 -4.42
C LEU A 25 -15.73 18.58 -4.81
N LEU A 26 -14.78 18.38 -5.71
CA LEU A 26 -13.92 19.44 -6.25
C LEU A 26 -14.04 19.48 -7.79
N ARG A 27 -13.83 20.66 -8.35
CA ARG A 27 -13.63 20.80 -9.80
C ARG A 27 -12.20 20.46 -10.16
N PRO A 28 -11.92 19.90 -11.35
CA PRO A 28 -10.56 19.60 -11.76
C PRO A 28 -9.65 20.84 -11.74
N ASP A 29 -10.15 21.98 -12.17
CA ASP A 29 -9.40 23.24 -12.28
C ASP A 29 -9.10 23.89 -10.92
N ASP A 30 -9.79 23.47 -9.87
CA ASP A 30 -9.56 23.96 -8.51
C ASP A 30 -8.35 23.27 -7.85
N VAL A 31 -7.97 22.07 -8.28
CA VAL A 31 -6.86 21.31 -7.68
C VAL A 31 -5.54 21.69 -8.34
N VAL A 32 -4.63 22.28 -7.59
CA VAL A 32 -3.31 22.71 -8.08
C VAL A 32 -2.19 21.74 -7.71
N ASN A 33 -2.34 21.01 -6.62
CA ASN A 33 -1.38 20.00 -6.18
C ASN A 33 -2.09 18.85 -5.45
N SER A 34 -1.54 17.65 -5.59
CA SER A 34 -1.98 16.48 -4.82
C SER A 34 -0.77 15.62 -4.49
N GLU A 35 -0.61 15.26 -3.23
CA GLU A 35 0.50 14.50 -2.70
C GLU A 35 -0.04 13.40 -1.80
N PHE A 36 0.52 12.19 -1.91
CA PHE A 36 0.17 11.07 -1.05
C PHE A 36 1.16 10.97 0.11
N ASP A 37 0.64 10.94 1.31
CA ASP A 37 1.43 10.73 2.52
C ASP A 37 1.42 9.22 2.84
N GLU A 38 2.56 8.57 2.61
CA GLU A 38 2.75 7.13 2.83
C GLU A 38 2.68 6.75 4.32
N THR A 39 2.89 7.70 5.23
CA THR A 39 2.87 7.44 6.68
C THR A 39 1.44 7.29 7.19
N VAL A 40 0.55 8.15 6.71
CA VAL A 40 -0.86 8.18 7.13
C VAL A 40 -1.82 7.67 6.06
N HIS A 41 -1.31 7.18 4.94
CA HIS A 41 -2.06 6.66 3.80
C HIS A 41 -3.18 7.60 3.33
N THR A 42 -2.90 8.90 3.29
CA THR A 42 -3.87 9.92 2.88
C THR A 42 -3.33 10.80 1.77
N TRP A 43 -4.23 11.27 0.92
CA TRP A 43 -3.95 12.29 -0.06
C TRP A 43 -4.14 13.66 0.54
N ARG A 44 -3.18 14.55 0.35
CA ARG A 44 -3.29 15.99 0.61
C ARG A 44 -3.48 16.72 -0.70
N LEU A 45 -4.62 17.41 -0.85
CA LEU A 45 -4.96 18.21 -2.01
C LEU A 45 -4.91 19.69 -1.64
N LYS A 46 -4.24 20.48 -2.47
CA LYS A 46 -4.23 21.94 -2.38
C LYS A 46 -5.07 22.53 -3.51
N THR A 47 -5.91 23.50 -3.17
CA THR A 47 -6.75 24.19 -4.14
C THR A 47 -6.14 25.53 -4.55
N ARG A 48 -6.62 26.06 -5.67
CA ARG A 48 -6.26 27.39 -6.16
C ARG A 48 -6.65 28.52 -5.18
N ALA A 49 -7.70 28.30 -4.39
CA ALA A 49 -8.12 29.21 -3.34
C ALA A 49 -7.21 29.20 -2.10
N GLY A 50 -6.21 28.32 -2.05
CA GLY A 50 -5.29 28.17 -0.93
C GLY A 50 -5.76 27.20 0.15
N ASP A 51 -6.92 26.58 -0.02
CA ASP A 51 -7.40 25.56 0.91
C ASP A 51 -6.63 24.25 0.78
N SER A 52 -6.48 23.52 1.90
CA SER A 52 -5.93 22.18 1.95
C SER A 52 -6.93 21.19 2.49
N TYR A 53 -7.04 20.04 1.81
CA TYR A 53 -7.95 18.96 2.17
C TYR A 53 -7.19 17.64 2.21
N ASP A 54 -7.41 16.85 3.27
CA ASP A 54 -6.86 15.50 3.38
C ASP A 54 -7.99 14.49 3.13
N ALA A 55 -7.68 13.41 2.39
CA ALA A 55 -8.65 12.35 2.12
C ALA A 55 -7.99 10.98 2.08
N SER A 56 -8.70 9.98 2.60
CA SER A 56 -8.25 8.57 2.52
C SER A 56 -8.27 8.05 1.08
N VAL A 57 -9.20 8.52 0.27
CA VAL A 57 -9.37 8.10 -1.13
C VAL A 57 -9.60 9.31 -2.04
N VAL A 58 -9.02 9.28 -3.23
CA VAL A 58 -9.31 10.26 -4.30
C VAL A 58 -9.89 9.54 -5.51
N ILE A 59 -10.99 10.05 -6.06
CA ILE A 59 -11.63 9.55 -7.28
C ILE A 59 -11.68 10.68 -8.29
N SER A 60 -10.98 10.51 -9.41
CA SER A 60 -10.90 11.52 -10.47
C SER A 60 -11.66 11.08 -11.72
N TYR A 61 -12.55 11.92 -12.21
CA TYR A 61 -13.22 11.72 -13.50
C TYR A 61 -12.39 12.36 -14.62
N GLY A 62 -12.21 11.64 -15.71
CA GLY A 62 -11.43 12.10 -16.87
C GLY A 62 -10.22 11.23 -17.13
N GLN A 63 -9.17 11.83 -17.68
CA GLN A 63 -7.97 11.08 -18.04
C GLN A 63 -7.17 10.65 -16.80
N ALA A 64 -6.76 9.40 -16.80
CA ALA A 64 -5.78 8.89 -15.85
C ALA A 64 -4.35 9.10 -16.40
N PRO A 65 -3.35 9.37 -15.54
CA PRO A 65 -1.96 9.45 -15.98
C PRO A 65 -1.50 8.10 -16.54
N SER A 66 -0.59 8.15 -17.51
CA SER A 66 -0.02 6.97 -18.17
C SER A 66 1.51 6.98 -18.01
N PRO A 67 2.03 6.72 -16.81
CA PRO A 67 3.46 6.75 -16.56
C PRO A 67 4.16 5.67 -17.39
N ALA A 68 5.29 6.01 -18.00
CA ALA A 68 6.10 5.12 -18.83
C ALA A 68 5.30 4.40 -19.94
N GLY A 69 4.23 5.02 -20.47
CA GLY A 69 3.39 4.43 -21.52
C GLY A 69 2.49 3.27 -21.08
N MET A 70 2.41 3.01 -19.77
CA MET A 70 1.51 1.98 -19.25
C MET A 70 0.06 2.44 -19.24
N VAL A 71 -0.82 1.57 -19.76
CA VAL A 71 -2.27 1.83 -19.74
C VAL A 71 -2.81 1.69 -18.32
N PRO A 72 -3.65 2.63 -17.84
CA PRO A 72 -4.33 2.51 -16.56
C PRO A 72 -5.11 1.21 -16.47
N TYR A 73 -4.92 0.45 -15.40
CA TYR A 73 -5.58 -0.84 -15.22
C TYR A 73 -7.11 -0.67 -15.19
N LEU A 74 -7.79 -1.29 -16.15
CA LEU A 74 -9.25 -1.17 -16.38
C LEU A 74 -9.76 0.27 -16.52
N GLY A 75 -8.86 1.24 -16.76
CA GLY A 75 -9.18 2.67 -16.71
C GLY A 75 -9.48 3.18 -15.29
N VAL A 76 -9.18 2.41 -14.24
CA VAL A 76 -9.53 2.77 -12.84
C VAL A 76 -8.36 2.95 -11.91
N ALA A 77 -7.20 2.38 -12.17
CA ALA A 77 -6.06 2.45 -11.26
C ALA A 77 -4.73 2.55 -12.00
N VAL A 78 -3.76 3.20 -11.37
CA VAL A 78 -2.40 3.37 -11.87
C VAL A 78 -1.43 3.02 -10.75
N HIS A 79 -0.44 2.18 -11.03
CA HIS A 79 0.63 1.86 -10.11
C HIS A 79 1.47 3.11 -9.79
N GLY A 80 1.85 3.29 -8.54
CA GLY A 80 2.48 4.51 -8.03
C GLY A 80 1.47 5.57 -7.56
N LEU A 81 0.15 5.28 -7.65
CA LEU A 81 -0.90 6.16 -7.15
C LEU A 81 -1.84 5.40 -6.20
N PRO A 82 -1.38 5.08 -4.99
CA PRO A 82 -2.19 4.38 -4.01
C PRO A 82 -3.43 5.19 -3.63
N ASN A 83 -4.53 4.51 -3.28
CA ASN A 83 -5.80 5.12 -2.86
C ASN A 83 -6.39 6.12 -3.88
N ARG A 84 -5.88 6.15 -5.10
CA ARG A 84 -6.39 7.02 -6.15
C ARG A 84 -7.01 6.21 -7.27
N PHE A 85 -8.26 6.51 -7.56
CA PHE A 85 -9.03 5.87 -8.60
C PHE A 85 -9.42 6.85 -9.69
N PHE A 86 -9.65 6.30 -10.88
CA PHE A 86 -10.03 7.06 -12.07
C PHE A 86 -11.32 6.50 -12.65
N ILE A 87 -12.09 7.37 -13.28
CA ILE A 87 -13.25 6.99 -14.07
C ILE A 87 -13.05 7.61 -15.44
N THR A 88 -12.46 6.83 -16.35
CA THR A 88 -12.03 7.30 -17.67
C THR A 88 -13.05 7.03 -18.77
N GLY A 89 -14.12 6.26 -18.46
CA GLY A 89 -15.05 5.75 -19.48
C GLY A 89 -14.43 4.61 -20.30
N PRO A 90 -15.13 4.13 -21.34
CA PRO A 90 -16.51 4.45 -21.70
C PRO A 90 -17.56 3.85 -20.75
N ASP A 91 -17.26 2.76 -20.01
CA ASP A 91 -18.20 2.13 -19.08
C ASP A 91 -18.06 2.70 -17.66
N VAL A 92 -18.54 3.92 -17.49
CA VAL A 92 -18.53 4.65 -16.20
C VAL A 92 -19.18 3.82 -15.08
N ARG A 93 -20.34 3.19 -15.34
CA ARG A 93 -21.05 2.40 -14.34
C ARG A 93 -20.27 1.17 -13.89
N GLY A 94 -19.65 0.46 -14.83
CA GLY A 94 -18.79 -0.69 -14.53
C GLY A 94 -17.58 -0.29 -13.69
N GLN A 95 -16.92 0.82 -14.04
CA GLN A 95 -15.77 1.39 -13.30
C GLN A 95 -16.17 1.80 -11.88
N GLN A 96 -17.28 2.50 -11.69
CA GLN A 96 -17.81 2.88 -10.39
C GLN A 96 -18.07 1.68 -9.48
N GLN A 97 -18.76 0.66 -10.00
CA GLN A 97 -19.05 -0.56 -9.27
C GLN A 97 -17.76 -1.34 -8.92
N TYR A 98 -16.75 -1.27 -9.78
CA TYR A 98 -15.47 -1.90 -9.51
C TYR A 98 -14.71 -1.18 -8.39
N ILE A 99 -14.67 0.16 -8.43
CA ILE A 99 -14.07 1.00 -7.38
C ILE A 99 -14.78 0.73 -6.04
N ALA A 100 -16.11 0.70 -6.01
CA ALA A 100 -16.86 0.38 -4.79
C ALA A 100 -16.45 -0.98 -4.20
N GLN A 101 -16.17 -1.98 -5.04
CA GLN A 101 -15.70 -3.27 -4.57
C GLN A 101 -14.23 -3.26 -4.10
N CYS A 102 -13.38 -2.42 -4.67
CA CYS A 102 -12.04 -2.19 -4.15
C CYS A 102 -12.11 -1.60 -2.75
N LEU A 103 -12.95 -0.59 -2.53
CA LEU A 103 -13.15 0.02 -1.22
C LEU A 103 -13.77 -0.96 -0.21
N ASN A 104 -14.72 -1.79 -0.64
CA ASN A 104 -15.25 -2.87 0.21
C ASN A 104 -14.19 -3.93 0.54
N ALA A 105 -13.23 -4.19 -0.36
CA ALA A 105 -12.12 -5.09 -0.07
C ALA A 105 -11.19 -4.49 0.99
N MET A 106 -10.88 -3.20 0.91
CA MET A 106 -10.13 -2.48 1.95
C MET A 106 -10.82 -2.58 3.31
N ALA A 107 -12.12 -2.27 3.35
CA ALA A 107 -12.89 -2.32 4.60
C ALA A 107 -12.93 -3.72 5.24
N ARG A 108 -12.99 -4.78 4.42
CA ARG A 108 -13.01 -6.17 4.93
C ARG A 108 -11.66 -6.66 5.45
N THR A 109 -10.58 -6.04 5.02
CA THR A 109 -9.21 -6.40 5.43
C THR A 109 -8.61 -5.37 6.36
N ASP A 110 -9.42 -4.42 6.83
CA ASP A 110 -8.97 -3.27 7.63
C ASP A 110 -7.77 -2.54 7.02
N SER A 111 -7.72 -2.53 5.68
CA SER A 111 -6.63 -1.91 4.95
C SER A 111 -6.89 -0.42 4.75
N THR A 112 -5.86 0.37 4.94
CA THR A 112 -5.89 1.84 4.73
C THR A 112 -5.23 2.25 3.42
N ARG A 113 -4.55 1.33 2.72
CA ARG A 113 -3.88 1.54 1.45
C ARG A 113 -4.27 0.46 0.45
N ILE A 114 -4.57 0.86 -0.77
CA ILE A 114 -4.82 -0.02 -1.91
C ILE A 114 -4.09 0.51 -3.15
N GLU A 115 -3.35 -0.35 -3.80
CA GLU A 115 -2.62 0.01 -5.02
C GLU A 115 -2.65 -1.13 -6.02
N VAL A 116 -2.83 -0.83 -7.31
CA VAL A 116 -2.72 -1.85 -8.35
C VAL A 116 -1.27 -2.32 -8.47
N ARG A 117 -1.05 -3.64 -8.48
CA ARG A 117 0.29 -4.22 -8.61
C ARG A 117 0.93 -3.84 -9.95
N HIS A 118 2.21 -3.51 -9.93
CA HIS A 118 2.98 -3.23 -11.14
C HIS A 118 2.86 -4.35 -12.17
N SER A 119 3.01 -5.61 -11.75
CA SER A 119 2.88 -6.79 -12.61
C SER A 119 1.50 -6.92 -13.25
N THR A 120 0.45 -6.59 -12.50
CA THR A 120 -0.93 -6.58 -12.99
C THR A 120 -1.13 -5.52 -14.06
N GLN A 121 -0.71 -4.28 -13.81
CA GLN A 121 -0.84 -3.20 -14.78
C GLN A 121 0.00 -3.46 -16.03
N ARG A 122 1.23 -3.94 -15.87
CA ARG A 122 2.11 -4.30 -17.00
C ARG A 122 1.48 -5.40 -17.87
N THR A 123 0.97 -6.47 -17.25
CA THR A 123 0.30 -7.56 -17.98
C THR A 123 -0.96 -7.07 -18.69
N TYR A 124 -1.71 -6.18 -18.05
CA TYR A 124 -2.88 -5.54 -18.66
C TYR A 124 -2.49 -4.69 -19.86
N THR A 125 -1.44 -3.85 -19.74
CA THR A 125 -0.94 -3.00 -20.83
C THR A 125 -0.57 -3.80 -22.06
N VAL A 126 0.15 -4.91 -21.92
CA VAL A 126 0.54 -5.78 -23.06
C VAL A 126 -0.66 -6.38 -23.76
N ARG A 127 -1.72 -6.69 -23.00
CA ARG A 127 -2.94 -7.33 -23.51
C ARG A 127 -4.05 -6.35 -23.91
N TYR A 128 -3.85 -5.09 -23.60
CA TYR A 128 -4.87 -4.06 -23.85
C TYR A 128 -5.17 -3.93 -25.35
N ARG A 129 -6.46 -3.86 -25.65
CA ARG A 129 -6.97 -3.55 -26.99
C ARG A 129 -7.99 -2.43 -26.85
N PRO A 130 -7.75 -1.26 -27.47
CA PRO A 130 -8.73 -0.16 -27.46
C PRO A 130 -10.11 -0.65 -27.89
N GLY A 131 -11.15 -0.20 -27.18
CA GLY A 131 -12.54 -0.57 -27.49
C GLY A 131 -12.99 -1.95 -27.01
N SER A 132 -12.11 -2.75 -26.40
CA SER A 132 -12.51 -4.05 -25.84
C SER A 132 -13.40 -3.87 -24.61
N ALA A 133 -14.53 -4.57 -24.57
CA ALA A 133 -15.41 -4.60 -23.41
C ALA A 133 -14.74 -5.32 -22.22
N VAL A 134 -14.87 -4.73 -21.03
CA VAL A 134 -14.37 -5.33 -19.78
C VAL A 134 -15.41 -6.30 -19.21
N ASN A 135 -15.00 -7.53 -18.96
CA ASN A 135 -15.83 -8.47 -18.22
C ASN A 135 -15.75 -8.20 -16.72
N TRP A 136 -16.57 -7.26 -16.23
CA TRP A 136 -16.58 -6.81 -14.83
C TRP A 136 -16.82 -7.95 -13.83
N ARG A 137 -17.67 -8.92 -14.17
CA ARG A 137 -17.93 -10.07 -13.30
C ARG A 137 -16.66 -10.90 -13.04
N ARG A 138 -15.83 -11.06 -14.06
CA ARG A 138 -14.56 -11.81 -13.96
C ARG A 138 -13.49 -11.02 -13.19
N VAL A 139 -13.32 -9.74 -13.51
CA VAL A 139 -12.24 -8.93 -12.89
C VAL A 139 -12.51 -8.62 -11.42
N ARG A 140 -13.79 -8.50 -11.02
CA ARG A 140 -14.17 -8.30 -9.61
C ARG A 140 -13.71 -9.43 -8.68
N ARG A 141 -13.67 -10.68 -9.16
CA ARG A 141 -13.18 -11.83 -8.40
C ARG A 141 -11.67 -11.81 -8.17
N LYS A 142 -10.95 -10.95 -8.89
CA LYS A 142 -9.49 -10.89 -8.88
C LYS A 142 -8.94 -9.65 -8.16
N ILE A 143 -9.76 -8.90 -7.43
CA ILE A 143 -9.30 -7.67 -6.76
C ILE A 143 -8.11 -7.97 -5.85
N ARG A 144 -8.20 -8.98 -4.99
CA ARG A 144 -7.10 -9.35 -4.06
C ARG A 144 -5.81 -9.77 -4.75
N SER A 145 -5.87 -10.34 -5.94
CA SER A 145 -4.68 -10.70 -6.71
C SER A 145 -4.17 -9.57 -7.62
N ALA A 146 -5.03 -8.59 -7.91
CA ALA A 146 -4.71 -7.47 -8.78
C ALA A 146 -4.15 -6.26 -8.01
N PHE A 147 -4.48 -6.15 -6.72
CA PHE A 147 -4.10 -5.03 -5.87
C PHE A 147 -3.31 -5.51 -4.66
N ASP A 148 -2.41 -4.68 -4.21
CA ASP A 148 -1.82 -4.75 -2.89
C ASP A 148 -2.72 -3.98 -1.92
N LEU A 149 -3.08 -4.65 -0.84
CA LEU A 149 -3.87 -4.11 0.25
C LEU A 149 -2.99 -4.12 1.49
N SER A 150 -2.80 -2.96 2.11
CA SER A 150 -2.04 -2.84 3.36
C SER A 150 -2.76 -1.91 4.32
N SER A 151 -2.70 -2.24 5.59
CA SER A 151 -3.14 -1.35 6.65
C SER A 151 -2.09 -0.26 6.88
N ARG A 152 -2.45 0.83 7.53
CA ARG A 152 -1.46 1.61 8.24
C ARG A 152 -0.71 0.62 9.10
N VAL A 153 0.60 0.62 9.00
CA VAL A 153 1.40 0.17 10.11
C VAL A 153 0.90 1.04 11.26
N SER A 154 0.21 0.44 12.23
CA SER A 154 -0.09 1.14 13.47
C SER A 154 1.22 1.72 13.94
N ILE A 155 1.22 2.95 14.47
CA ILE A 155 2.42 3.55 15.09
C ILE A 155 2.94 2.64 16.24
N GLU A 156 2.17 1.63 16.60
CA GLU A 156 2.48 0.50 17.48
C GLU A 156 3.16 -0.70 16.77
N GLU A 157 3.26 -0.73 15.44
CA GLU A 157 4.14 -1.69 14.78
C GLU A 157 5.55 -1.13 14.85
N GLU A 158 6.29 -1.66 15.80
CA GLU A 158 7.69 -1.36 16.03
C GLU A 158 8.48 -1.48 14.74
N VAL A 159 8.91 -0.33 14.24
CA VAL A 159 9.72 -0.23 13.04
C VAL A 159 11.16 -0.09 13.46
N TYR A 160 11.98 -1.09 13.17
CA TYR A 160 13.42 -0.94 13.24
C TYR A 160 13.96 -0.45 11.90
N ASP A 161 14.67 0.66 11.88
CA ASP A 161 15.40 1.16 10.70
C ASP A 161 16.84 1.48 11.13
N GLY A 162 17.77 0.58 10.80
CA GLY A 162 19.15 0.72 11.24
C GLY A 162 20.09 -0.39 10.74
N PRO A 163 21.32 -0.43 11.30
CA PRO A 163 22.30 -1.44 10.92
C PRO A 163 21.94 -2.81 11.47
N ALA A 164 22.18 -3.85 10.67
CA ALA A 164 22.04 -5.25 11.06
C ALA A 164 23.12 -6.10 10.41
N ALA A 165 23.51 -7.19 11.05
CA ALA A 165 24.32 -8.21 10.42
C ALA A 165 23.42 -9.30 9.81
N VAL A 166 23.63 -9.60 8.54
CA VAL A 166 22.91 -10.64 7.78
C VAL A 166 23.86 -11.81 7.59
N GLN A 167 23.57 -12.93 8.22
CA GLN A 167 24.33 -14.17 8.06
C GLN A 167 23.67 -15.07 7.06
N ILE A 168 24.43 -15.43 6.01
CA ILE A 168 24.05 -16.35 4.93
C ILE A 168 25.05 -17.51 4.92
N GLY A 169 24.67 -18.67 5.45
CA GLY A 169 25.63 -19.75 5.70
C GLY A 169 26.71 -19.28 6.68
N ASP A 170 27.98 -19.35 6.24
CA ASP A 170 29.15 -18.91 7.03
C ASP A 170 29.52 -17.43 6.77
N ASP A 171 28.87 -16.77 5.83
CA ASP A 171 29.17 -15.39 5.43
C ASP A 171 28.32 -14.40 6.24
N ILE A 172 28.95 -13.42 6.89
CA ILE A 172 28.29 -12.38 7.68
C ILE A 172 28.55 -11.04 7.00
N ARG A 173 27.49 -10.27 6.78
CA ARG A 173 27.54 -8.97 6.10
C ARG A 173 26.76 -7.93 6.89
N ASP A 174 27.37 -6.79 7.07
CA ASP A 174 26.69 -5.62 7.61
C ASP A 174 25.81 -5.00 6.53
N ALA A 175 24.54 -4.77 6.85
CA ALA A 175 23.58 -4.17 5.98
C ALA A 175 22.68 -3.21 6.76
N ARG A 176 22.12 -2.22 6.09
CA ARG A 176 20.98 -1.47 6.64
C ARG A 176 19.72 -2.29 6.41
N VAL A 177 18.88 -2.37 7.43
CA VAL A 177 17.59 -3.04 7.35
C VAL A 177 16.48 -2.12 7.84
N ARG A 178 15.30 -2.29 7.26
CA ARG A 178 14.06 -1.73 7.80
C ARG A 178 13.11 -2.88 8.02
N LEU A 179 12.74 -3.11 9.29
CA LEU A 179 11.95 -4.24 9.73
C LEU A 179 10.68 -3.76 10.42
N THR A 180 9.58 -4.42 10.15
CA THR A 180 8.27 -4.20 10.81
C THR A 180 7.69 -5.54 11.21
N GLY A 181 6.84 -5.56 12.22
CA GLY A 181 6.17 -6.79 12.60
C GLY A 181 4.83 -6.55 13.27
N HIS A 182 4.08 -7.61 13.43
CA HIS A 182 2.77 -7.60 14.08
C HIS A 182 2.46 -8.98 14.68
N LEU A 183 1.63 -8.99 15.70
CA LEU A 183 1.07 -10.23 16.23
C LEU A 183 -0.05 -10.71 15.29
N ASP A 184 0.09 -11.89 14.70
CA ASP A 184 -0.95 -12.46 13.86
C ASP A 184 -2.05 -13.10 14.74
N PRO A 185 -3.31 -12.63 14.67
CA PRO A 185 -4.39 -13.15 15.50
C PRO A 185 -4.85 -14.55 15.11
N ILE A 186 -4.41 -15.07 13.97
CA ILE A 186 -4.81 -16.41 13.48
C ILE A 186 -3.96 -17.51 14.11
N ASP A 187 -2.63 -17.31 14.16
CA ASP A 187 -1.70 -18.30 14.70
C ASP A 187 -1.10 -17.89 16.06
N GLY A 188 -1.41 -16.67 16.53
CA GLY A 188 -0.93 -16.13 17.81
C GLY A 188 0.59 -15.90 17.86
N ARG A 189 1.25 -15.83 16.71
CA ARG A 189 2.69 -15.63 16.62
C ARG A 189 3.01 -14.24 16.11
N TYR A 190 4.17 -13.73 16.50
CA TYR A 190 4.66 -12.48 15.96
C TYR A 190 5.26 -12.73 14.57
N HIS A 191 4.74 -12.05 13.56
CA HIS A 191 5.24 -12.07 12.19
C HIS A 191 5.94 -10.77 11.89
N TRP A 192 7.13 -10.84 11.33
CA TRP A 192 7.88 -9.65 10.94
C TRP A 192 8.46 -9.79 9.55
N GLN A 193 8.61 -8.67 8.90
CA GLN A 193 9.10 -8.57 7.54
C GLN A 193 9.87 -7.27 7.33
N GLY A 194 10.62 -7.18 6.26
CA GLY A 194 11.28 -5.94 5.92
C GLY A 194 12.17 -6.02 4.71
N THR A 195 13.01 -5.00 4.58
CA THR A 195 13.93 -4.83 3.46
C THR A 195 15.37 -4.78 3.98
N VAL A 196 16.24 -5.51 3.31
CA VAL A 196 17.71 -5.41 3.45
C VAL A 196 18.21 -4.53 2.31
N PHE A 197 18.82 -3.40 2.68
CA PHE A 197 19.41 -2.45 1.73
C PHE A 197 20.90 -2.74 1.62
N ASP A 198 21.44 -2.69 0.41
CA ASP A 198 22.87 -2.81 0.08
C ASP A 198 23.63 -3.93 0.81
N ALA A 199 24.63 -4.50 0.32
CA ALA A 199 25.51 -5.49 0.91
C ALA A 199 25.28 -6.97 0.56
N LEU A 200 24.16 -7.38 -0.01
CA LEU A 200 24.02 -8.75 -0.48
C LEU A 200 24.46 -8.90 -1.94
N PRO A 201 25.06 -10.05 -2.34
CA PRO A 201 25.39 -10.31 -3.75
C PRO A 201 24.18 -10.21 -4.67
N ASP A 202 24.41 -9.91 -5.95
CA ASP A 202 23.35 -9.66 -6.92
C ASP A 202 22.38 -10.83 -7.17
N ASP A 203 22.75 -12.05 -6.79
CA ASP A 203 21.99 -13.29 -7.06
C ASP A 203 21.83 -14.18 -5.83
N VAL A 204 21.38 -13.61 -4.69
CA VAL A 204 21.03 -14.43 -3.53
C VAL A 204 19.66 -15.07 -3.74
N PRO A 205 19.57 -16.41 -3.89
CA PRO A 205 18.29 -17.09 -4.03
C PRO A 205 17.48 -17.03 -2.73
N PRO A 206 16.16 -17.26 -2.78
CA PRO A 206 15.35 -17.40 -1.58
C PRO A 206 15.91 -18.48 -0.66
N GLN A 207 16.37 -18.10 0.53
CA GLN A 207 16.98 -19.00 1.49
C GLN A 207 16.82 -18.52 2.93
N ARG A 208 17.14 -19.41 3.88
CA ARG A 208 17.19 -19.05 5.28
C ARG A 208 18.44 -18.23 5.58
N VAL A 209 18.26 -17.22 6.41
CA VAL A 209 19.31 -16.33 6.89
C VAL A 209 19.10 -16.05 8.37
N ARG A 210 20.13 -15.59 9.05
CA ARG A 210 20.02 -15.06 10.41
C ARG A 210 20.27 -13.56 10.38
N LEU A 211 19.36 -12.80 10.98
CA LEU A 211 19.49 -11.36 11.16
C LEU A 211 19.88 -11.07 12.59
N ALA A 212 20.90 -10.23 12.78
CA ALA A 212 21.32 -9.74 14.09
C ALA A 212 21.23 -8.21 14.12
N VAL A 213 20.59 -7.69 15.17
CA VAL A 213 20.50 -6.27 15.49
C VAL A 213 21.00 -6.08 16.93
N GLY A 214 22.15 -5.47 17.09
CA GLY A 214 22.83 -5.42 18.37
C GLY A 214 23.10 -6.83 18.89
N GLU A 215 22.58 -7.15 20.09
CA GLU A 215 22.75 -8.46 20.71
C GLU A 215 21.65 -9.47 20.39
N ARG A 216 20.59 -9.03 19.70
CA ARG A 216 19.44 -9.88 19.35
C ARG A 216 19.59 -10.51 17.99
N THR A 217 19.24 -11.77 17.87
CA THR A 217 19.28 -12.51 16.61
C THR A 217 17.98 -13.20 16.34
N ALA A 218 17.55 -13.24 15.08
CA ALA A 218 16.35 -13.96 14.66
C ALA A 218 16.58 -14.70 13.34
N GLU A 219 15.90 -15.84 13.20
CA GLU A 219 15.83 -16.59 11.95
C GLU A 219 14.90 -15.89 10.98
N ALA A 220 15.34 -15.73 9.74
CA ALA A 220 14.61 -15.12 8.66
C ALA A 220 14.72 -15.91 7.37
N ARG A 221 13.92 -15.53 6.39
CA ARG A 221 14.03 -16.03 5.03
C ARG A 221 14.11 -14.85 4.08
N ILE A 222 15.11 -14.84 3.20
CA ILE A 222 15.08 -13.99 2.01
C ILE A 222 13.98 -14.52 1.11
N ALA A 223 12.99 -13.67 0.80
CA ALA A 223 11.84 -14.03 -0.01
C ALA A 223 12.09 -13.75 -1.50
N GLU A 224 12.52 -12.53 -1.82
CA GLU A 224 12.76 -12.11 -3.20
C GLU A 224 13.72 -10.92 -3.27
N ARG A 225 14.33 -10.72 -4.43
CA ARG A 225 15.04 -9.49 -4.77
C ARG A 225 14.06 -8.49 -5.35
N THR A 226 14.07 -7.28 -4.82
CA THR A 226 13.22 -6.21 -5.34
C THR A 226 13.80 -5.63 -6.64
N PRO A 227 12.99 -4.96 -7.49
CA PRO A 227 13.47 -4.29 -8.68
C PRO A 227 14.52 -3.19 -8.43
N TRP A 228 14.63 -2.74 -7.18
CA TRP A 228 15.59 -1.71 -6.75
C TRP A 228 16.93 -2.29 -6.27
N GLY A 229 17.12 -3.60 -6.39
CA GLY A 229 18.35 -4.28 -5.97
C GLY A 229 18.41 -4.62 -4.47
N THR A 230 17.37 -4.31 -3.70
CA THR A 230 17.25 -4.68 -2.28
C THR A 230 16.63 -6.07 -2.13
N TYR A 231 16.67 -6.65 -0.92
CA TYR A 231 16.09 -7.96 -0.65
C TYR A 231 14.96 -7.86 0.37
N SER A 232 13.87 -8.55 0.09
CA SER A 232 12.77 -8.73 1.03
C SER A 232 13.07 -9.89 1.96
N VAL A 233 12.87 -9.68 3.26
CA VAL A 233 13.01 -10.70 4.31
C VAL A 233 11.75 -10.87 5.10
N VAL A 234 11.49 -12.08 5.56
CA VAL A 234 10.36 -12.43 6.42
C VAL A 234 10.82 -13.34 7.56
N GLY A 235 10.22 -13.15 8.74
CA GLY A 235 10.48 -13.98 9.90
C GLY A 235 9.22 -14.22 10.72
N VAL A 236 9.24 -15.23 11.57
CA VAL A 236 8.15 -15.59 12.49
C VAL A 236 8.73 -15.89 13.87
N GLY A 237 8.12 -15.37 14.90
CA GLY A 237 8.58 -15.45 16.26
C GLY A 237 9.26 -14.17 16.72
N GLU A 238 10.09 -14.23 17.73
CA GLU A 238 10.78 -13.06 18.30
C GLU A 238 11.62 -12.35 17.24
N PRO A 239 11.40 -11.03 16.99
CA PRO A 239 12.15 -10.28 16.00
C PRO A 239 13.57 -9.95 16.51
N PRO A 240 14.52 -9.58 15.61
CA PRO A 240 15.85 -9.19 16.00
C PRO A 240 15.94 -7.77 16.60
N PHE A 241 14.82 -7.09 16.78
CA PHE A 241 14.75 -5.75 17.37
C PHE A 241 13.91 -5.75 18.66
N THR A 242 14.06 -4.72 19.48
CA THR A 242 13.27 -4.59 20.72
C THR A 242 11.83 -4.30 20.39
N LEU A 243 10.93 -5.03 21.04
CA LEU A 243 9.52 -4.70 21.11
C LEU A 243 9.35 -3.72 22.28
N ASP A 244 8.79 -2.53 22.05
CA ASP A 244 8.50 -1.62 23.16
C ASP A 244 7.41 -2.25 24.04
N ASP A 245 7.66 -2.34 25.34
CA ASP A 245 6.66 -2.84 26.29
C ASP A 245 5.49 -1.87 26.35
N VAL A 246 4.37 -2.25 25.72
CA VAL A 246 3.12 -1.50 25.86
C VAL A 246 2.58 -1.77 27.25
N GLU A 247 2.80 -0.85 28.20
CA GLU A 247 2.13 -0.85 29.50
C GLU A 247 0.61 -0.68 29.26
N PHE A 248 -0.11 -1.79 29.34
CA PHE A 248 -1.57 -1.74 29.41
C PHE A 248 -1.98 -1.27 30.79
N ASP A 249 -2.35 0.00 30.92
CA ASP A 249 -3.05 0.49 32.09
C ASP A 249 -4.46 -0.12 32.11
N VAL A 250 -4.61 -1.23 32.81
CA VAL A 250 -5.91 -1.90 33.00
C VAL A 250 -6.66 -1.11 34.06
N PRO A 251 -7.74 -0.39 33.73
CA PRO A 251 -8.54 0.30 34.75
C PRO A 251 -9.14 -0.75 35.69
N VAL A 252 -8.69 -0.72 36.94
CA VAL A 252 -9.29 -1.54 38.02
C VAL A 252 -10.69 -0.96 38.27
N LEU A 253 -11.70 -1.70 37.83
CA LEU A 253 -13.10 -1.43 38.18
C LEU A 253 -13.27 -1.72 39.69
N SER A 254 -13.43 -0.64 40.46
CA SER A 254 -13.85 -0.65 41.88
C SER A 254 -15.37 -0.69 41.98
#